data_d532872cd106b091b5f1c1b1a0285492
#
_entry.id   d532872cd106b091b5f1c1b1a0285492
#
_cell.length_a   1.000
_cell.length_b   1.000
_cell.length_c   1.000
_cell.angle_alpha   90.00
_cell.angle_beta   90.00
_cell.angle_gamma   90.00
#
_symmetry.space_group_name_H-M   'P 1'
#
loop_
_entity.id
_entity.type
_entity.pdbx_description
1 polymer ?
#
loop_
_entity_poly.entity_id
_entity_poly.type
_entity_poly.pdbx_seq_one_letter_code
_entity_poly.pdbx_strand_id
1 'polypeptide(L)'
;MIKRLFFFLFIISALLTACTDNDSFSSSTGNRLTFTTDTVKFDTLFSTVPSATKTFWIHNESSDGIRIRTARLERGTQSGYRVNVDGTYLDPVGVDFEIRKGDSIMVFVEVTTHETHAADPKLIEDNLLLTLESGVEQRVNLRTFSWDALKLADVSIHRDTVIESRVPIILYGKGIEVDEDVTLTIRNTTLYFHDGAGINVKGQLLADSCLFRGDRLDRMFPYLPYDRISGQWQGITFTSPSNGNVLLNCEIRNAVDAVICDSTSLALINTIIHNNSGVGLSARHSSVELSYCQLTNACGDCLMLEGCEAIVDHCTLAQFYPYSANRGYALHFINAKQSMPMLLECTSTLITGYADDVVQGEVQDTTVVYDYHFADCLLRTPQVEDSTRFERIIWETPKDSIQGKQHFRIIDEENLYYDFTIDSISPAYSRSIGRIFQTE
;
A
#
# COMPACT_ATOMS: atom_id res chain seq x y z
N MET A 1 -1.92 -21.09 -74.20
CA MET A 1 -1.31 -19.98 -73.43
C MET A 1 -2.27 -18.81 -73.18
N ILE A 2 -3.02 -18.32 -74.11
CA ILE A 2 -3.91 -17.19 -74.04
C ILE A 2 -5.02 -17.34 -72.91
N LYS A 3 -5.65 -18.52 -72.80
CA LYS A 3 -6.68 -18.80 -71.79
C LYS A 3 -6.15 -18.75 -70.35
N ARG A 4 -4.88 -19.12 -70.10
CA ARG A 4 -4.26 -19.01 -68.78
C ARG A 4 -3.88 -17.58 -68.43
N LEU A 5 -3.53 -16.76 -69.43
CA LEU A 5 -3.22 -15.36 -69.24
C LEU A 5 -4.49 -14.56 -68.88
N PHE A 6 -5.63 -14.83 -69.53
CA PHE A 6 -6.93 -14.21 -69.22
C PHE A 6 -7.43 -14.59 -67.83
N PHE A 7 -7.21 -15.83 -67.37
CA PHE A 7 -7.57 -16.30 -66.03
C PHE A 7 -6.72 -15.60 -64.95
N PHE A 8 -5.42 -15.42 -65.19
CA PHE A 8 -4.55 -14.66 -64.29
C PHE A 8 -4.87 -13.17 -64.24
N LEU A 9 -5.24 -12.55 -65.37
CA LEU A 9 -5.69 -11.16 -65.42
C LEU A 9 -7.01 -10.96 -64.70
N PHE A 10 -7.93 -11.91 -64.75
CA PHE A 10 -9.21 -11.86 -64.03
C PHE A 10 -9.02 -12.03 -62.52
N ILE A 11 -8.09 -12.87 -62.06
CA ILE A 11 -7.76 -13.00 -60.64
C ILE A 11 -7.09 -11.73 -60.13
N ILE A 12 -6.20 -11.11 -60.87
CA ILE A 12 -5.54 -9.85 -60.52
C ILE A 12 -6.56 -8.70 -60.47
N SER A 13 -7.51 -8.66 -61.41
CA SER A 13 -8.62 -7.67 -61.39
C SER A 13 -9.56 -7.87 -60.22
N ALA A 14 -9.84 -9.10 -59.78
CA ALA A 14 -10.66 -9.39 -58.62
C ALA A 14 -9.96 -9.07 -57.30
N LEU A 15 -8.60 -9.08 -57.25
CA LEU A 15 -7.81 -8.69 -56.09
C LEU A 15 -7.67 -7.18 -55.95
N LEU A 16 -7.92 -6.39 -57.00
CA LEU A 16 -7.86 -4.91 -56.98
C LEU A 16 -9.19 -4.26 -56.59
N THR A 17 -10.28 -5.01 -56.44
CA THR A 17 -11.56 -4.49 -55.92
C THR A 17 -11.78 -4.71 -54.45
N ALA A 18 -10.78 -5.24 -53.72
CA ALA A 18 -10.82 -5.34 -52.28
C ALA A 18 -10.45 -3.98 -51.66
N CYS A 19 -11.40 -3.43 -50.93
CA CYS A 19 -11.32 -2.26 -50.04
C CYS A 19 -11.18 -0.90 -50.73
N THR A 20 -12.26 -0.40 -51.35
CA THR A 20 -12.69 0.97 -51.18
C THR A 20 -13.83 0.98 -50.15
N ASP A 21 -13.53 0.77 -48.89
CA ASP A 21 -14.42 1.24 -47.82
C ASP A 21 -14.45 2.77 -47.98
N ASN A 22 -15.45 3.28 -48.66
CA ASN A 22 -15.81 4.69 -48.59
C ASN A 22 -16.38 4.90 -47.19
N ASP A 23 -15.54 5.25 -46.23
CA ASP A 23 -15.96 5.66 -44.89
C ASP A 23 -16.92 6.84 -45.05
N SER A 24 -18.23 6.56 -44.95
CA SER A 24 -19.24 7.59 -44.90
C SER A 24 -19.39 8.07 -43.47
N PHE A 25 -19.26 9.37 -43.23
CA PHE A 25 -19.51 9.98 -41.92
C PHE A 25 -20.90 10.60 -41.93
N SER A 26 -21.70 10.26 -40.91
CA SER A 26 -23.06 10.69 -40.78
C SER A 26 -23.21 11.95 -39.94
N SER A 27 -23.94 12.94 -40.44
CA SER A 27 -24.39 14.11 -39.70
C SER A 27 -25.78 13.95 -39.08
N SER A 28 -26.31 12.72 -38.99
CA SER A 28 -27.59 12.43 -38.39
C SER A 28 -27.63 12.74 -36.90
N THR A 29 -28.61 13.54 -36.47
CA THR A 29 -28.82 13.83 -35.04
C THR A 29 -29.33 12.63 -34.23
N GLY A 30 -29.69 11.51 -34.89
CA GLY A 30 -30.07 10.27 -34.25
C GLY A 30 -28.89 9.43 -33.77
N ASN A 31 -27.70 9.62 -34.35
CA ASN A 31 -26.52 8.85 -34.00
C ASN A 31 -25.94 9.30 -32.68
N ARG A 32 -25.47 8.33 -31.89
CA ARG A 32 -24.84 8.52 -30.60
C ARG A 32 -23.58 7.64 -30.50
N LEU A 33 -22.61 8.14 -29.74
CA LEU A 33 -21.49 7.35 -29.26
C LEU A 33 -21.86 6.64 -27.96
N THR A 34 -21.33 5.46 -27.73
CA THR A 34 -21.44 4.75 -26.46
C THR A 34 -20.11 4.82 -25.71
N PHE A 35 -20.18 4.81 -24.38
CA PHE A 35 -19.03 4.95 -23.51
C PHE A 35 -18.93 3.75 -22.59
N THR A 36 -17.71 3.24 -22.33
CA THR A 36 -17.52 2.19 -21.32
C THR A 36 -17.82 2.65 -19.91
N THR A 37 -17.84 3.96 -19.67
CA THR A 37 -18.30 4.58 -18.42
C THR A 37 -18.90 5.95 -18.70
N ASP A 38 -19.92 6.34 -17.96
CA ASP A 38 -20.49 7.69 -17.95
C ASP A 38 -19.77 8.64 -16.97
N THR A 39 -18.98 8.07 -16.06
CA THR A 39 -18.27 8.80 -15.01
C THR A 39 -16.89 8.20 -14.76
N VAL A 40 -15.82 8.99 -14.96
CA VAL A 40 -14.47 8.63 -14.56
C VAL A 40 -14.26 9.10 -13.12
N LYS A 41 -14.19 8.14 -12.20
CA LYS A 41 -14.02 8.42 -10.77
C LYS A 41 -12.56 8.21 -10.38
N PHE A 42 -11.93 9.24 -9.86
CA PHE A 42 -10.67 9.13 -9.13
C PHE A 42 -10.96 9.01 -7.64
N ASP A 43 -10.05 8.37 -6.91
CA ASP A 43 -10.09 8.33 -5.45
C ASP A 43 -9.74 9.72 -4.87
N THR A 44 -9.61 9.83 -3.54
CA THR A 44 -9.08 11.03 -2.91
C THR A 44 -7.61 11.20 -3.28
N LEU A 45 -7.23 12.41 -3.65
CA LEU A 45 -5.86 12.78 -4.00
C LEU A 45 -5.42 13.97 -3.15
N PHE A 46 -4.15 14.02 -2.82
CA PHE A 46 -3.60 15.26 -2.27
C PHE A 46 -3.54 16.34 -3.33
N SER A 47 -3.90 17.58 -2.95
CA SER A 47 -3.79 18.74 -3.84
C SER A 47 -2.36 18.91 -4.37
N THR A 48 -2.21 19.32 -5.63
CA THR A 48 -0.96 19.49 -6.36
C THR A 48 -0.12 18.20 -6.56
N VAL A 49 -0.70 17.02 -6.25
CA VAL A 49 -0.12 15.71 -6.56
C VAL A 49 -0.86 15.11 -7.75
N PRO A 50 -0.15 14.70 -8.83
CA PRO A 50 -0.79 14.12 -10.00
C PRO A 50 -1.38 12.73 -9.69
N SER A 51 -2.53 12.44 -10.29
CA SER A 51 -3.14 11.11 -10.24
C SER A 51 -2.42 10.09 -11.13
N ALA A 52 -2.73 8.81 -10.93
CA ALA A 52 -2.54 7.83 -11.99
C ALA A 52 -3.47 8.13 -13.17
N THR A 53 -3.07 7.72 -14.38
CA THR A 53 -3.88 7.85 -15.59
C THR A 53 -5.02 6.84 -15.56
N LYS A 54 -6.25 7.29 -15.80
CA LYS A 54 -7.41 6.43 -16.03
C LYS A 54 -7.83 6.47 -17.49
N THR A 55 -8.38 5.36 -17.97
CA THR A 55 -8.78 5.20 -19.37
C THR A 55 -10.22 4.77 -19.50
N PHE A 56 -10.86 5.17 -20.60
CA PHE A 56 -12.14 4.63 -21.04
C PHE A 56 -12.20 4.65 -22.57
N TRP A 57 -13.16 3.90 -23.12
CA TRP A 57 -13.38 3.80 -24.57
C TRP A 57 -14.64 4.53 -25.00
N ILE A 58 -14.56 5.14 -26.18
CA ILE A 58 -15.68 5.70 -26.91
C ILE A 58 -15.93 4.81 -28.13
N HIS A 59 -17.10 4.22 -28.25
CA HIS A 59 -17.47 3.30 -29.33
C HIS A 59 -18.48 3.94 -30.25
N ASN A 60 -18.34 3.65 -31.54
CA ASN A 60 -19.35 3.95 -32.55
C ASN A 60 -20.07 2.65 -32.98
N GLU A 61 -21.25 2.44 -32.43
CA GLU A 61 -22.10 1.27 -32.74
C GLU A 61 -23.06 1.55 -33.90
N SER A 62 -22.99 2.72 -34.56
CA SER A 62 -23.88 3.09 -35.67
C SER A 62 -23.45 2.42 -36.99
N SER A 63 -24.34 2.48 -37.99
CA SER A 63 -24.06 1.96 -39.34
C SER A 63 -23.06 2.79 -40.14
N ASP A 64 -22.76 4.00 -39.71
CA ASP A 64 -21.90 4.97 -40.37
C ASP A 64 -20.82 5.48 -39.46
N GLY A 65 -19.74 6.05 -39.99
CA GLY A 65 -18.74 6.76 -39.21
C GLY A 65 -19.36 7.96 -38.47
N ILE A 66 -18.84 8.26 -37.30
CA ILE A 66 -19.21 9.46 -36.53
C ILE A 66 -17.96 10.31 -36.34
N ARG A 67 -18.08 11.62 -36.61
CA ARG A 67 -17.01 12.58 -36.34
C ARG A 67 -17.35 13.40 -35.11
N ILE A 68 -16.43 13.41 -34.13
CA ILE A 68 -16.46 14.35 -33.02
C ILE A 68 -15.81 15.63 -33.51
N ARG A 69 -16.63 16.66 -33.73
CA ARG A 69 -16.18 17.98 -34.21
C ARG A 69 -15.29 18.66 -33.18
N THR A 70 -15.67 18.60 -31.88
CA THR A 70 -14.89 19.19 -30.79
C THR A 70 -14.99 18.31 -29.54
N ALA A 71 -13.84 18.15 -28.85
CA ALA A 71 -13.75 17.62 -27.52
C ALA A 71 -13.11 18.67 -26.60
N ARG A 72 -13.71 18.94 -25.44
CA ARG A 72 -13.21 19.93 -24.48
C ARG A 72 -13.65 19.65 -23.07
N LEU A 73 -12.91 20.16 -22.09
CA LEU A 73 -13.38 20.23 -20.71
C LEU A 73 -14.36 21.40 -20.55
N GLU A 74 -15.44 21.18 -19.81
CA GLU A 74 -16.46 22.21 -19.57
C GLU A 74 -15.90 23.42 -18.83
N ARG A 75 -15.04 23.16 -17.82
CA ARG A 75 -14.37 24.18 -16.99
C ARG A 75 -12.97 24.55 -17.48
N GLY A 76 -12.54 24.02 -18.63
CA GLY A 76 -11.20 24.24 -19.17
C GLY A 76 -10.11 23.73 -18.22
N THR A 77 -9.11 24.59 -17.92
CA THR A 77 -7.99 24.21 -17.03
C THR A 77 -8.28 24.41 -15.53
N GLN A 78 -9.45 24.95 -15.16
CA GLN A 78 -9.76 25.35 -13.78
C GLN A 78 -9.94 24.18 -12.82
N SER A 79 -10.30 22.99 -13.33
CA SER A 79 -10.54 21.79 -12.54
C SER A 79 -9.27 20.96 -12.31
N GLY A 80 -8.19 21.24 -13.05
CA GLY A 80 -6.94 20.48 -12.99
C GLY A 80 -6.97 19.16 -13.77
N TYR A 81 -8.07 18.82 -14.45
CA TYR A 81 -8.12 17.66 -15.34
C TYR A 81 -7.32 17.90 -16.63
N ARG A 82 -6.68 16.83 -17.09
CA ARG A 82 -5.99 16.75 -18.37
C ARG A 82 -6.52 15.54 -19.11
N VAL A 83 -6.94 15.74 -20.34
CA VAL A 83 -7.55 14.70 -21.16
C VAL A 83 -6.81 14.54 -22.47
N ASN A 84 -6.55 13.32 -22.87
CA ASN A 84 -6.04 12.96 -24.17
C ASN A 84 -7.10 12.10 -24.88
N VAL A 85 -7.54 12.51 -26.03
CA VAL A 85 -8.50 11.79 -26.88
C VAL A 85 -7.75 11.27 -28.09
N ASP A 86 -7.69 9.98 -28.27
CA ASP A 86 -7.07 9.32 -29.44
C ASP A 86 -5.65 9.86 -29.76
N GLY A 87 -4.79 9.98 -28.74
CA GLY A 87 -3.41 10.47 -28.86
C GLY A 87 -3.28 12.00 -28.85
N THR A 88 -4.37 12.77 -28.86
CA THR A 88 -4.35 14.24 -28.86
C THR A 88 -4.74 14.80 -27.50
N TYR A 89 -3.84 15.58 -26.86
CA TYR A 89 -4.16 16.36 -25.67
C TYR A 89 -5.08 17.53 -25.99
N LEU A 90 -6.10 17.70 -25.13
CA LEU A 90 -7.03 18.84 -25.23
C LEU A 90 -6.36 20.10 -24.65
N ASP A 91 -5.97 21.07 -25.53
CA ASP A 91 -5.34 22.32 -25.12
C ASP A 91 -5.98 23.53 -25.87
N PRO A 92 -7.02 24.14 -25.36
CA PRO A 92 -8.04 23.61 -24.45
C PRO A 92 -9.07 22.72 -25.17
N VAL A 93 -9.02 22.65 -26.50
CA VAL A 93 -9.99 21.96 -27.38
C VAL A 93 -9.26 21.06 -28.36
N GLY A 94 -9.69 19.82 -28.47
CA GLY A 94 -9.37 18.90 -29.56
C GLY A 94 -10.46 18.94 -30.64
N VAL A 95 -10.08 18.71 -31.88
CA VAL A 95 -10.99 18.79 -33.03
C VAL A 95 -10.86 17.59 -33.96
N ASP A 96 -11.94 17.28 -34.68
CA ASP A 96 -11.99 16.36 -35.81
C ASP A 96 -11.51 14.93 -35.50
N PHE A 97 -12.03 14.31 -34.42
CA PHE A 97 -11.81 12.91 -34.14
C PHE A 97 -12.80 12.04 -34.94
N GLU A 98 -12.28 11.15 -35.75
CA GLU A 98 -13.07 10.25 -36.58
C GLU A 98 -13.15 8.86 -35.95
N ILE A 99 -14.38 8.35 -35.78
CA ILE A 99 -14.62 6.99 -35.32
C ILE A 99 -15.41 6.27 -36.41
N ARG A 100 -14.76 5.35 -37.08
CA ARG A 100 -15.37 4.56 -38.15
C ARG A 100 -16.53 3.71 -37.60
N LYS A 101 -17.35 3.21 -38.49
CA LYS A 101 -18.40 2.25 -38.16
C LYS A 101 -17.86 1.03 -37.41
N GLY A 102 -18.39 0.76 -36.21
CA GLY A 102 -18.00 -0.38 -35.37
C GLY A 102 -16.61 -0.26 -34.73
N ASP A 103 -15.99 0.92 -34.83
CA ASP A 103 -14.67 1.20 -34.25
C ASP A 103 -14.77 1.96 -32.92
N SER A 104 -13.65 2.16 -32.26
CA SER A 104 -13.56 2.84 -30.98
C SER A 104 -12.25 3.61 -30.84
N ILE A 105 -12.28 4.68 -30.05
CA ILE A 105 -11.10 5.45 -29.66
C ILE A 105 -10.93 5.43 -28.14
N MET A 106 -9.67 5.50 -27.69
CA MET A 106 -9.33 5.51 -26.27
C MET A 106 -9.18 6.95 -25.77
N VAL A 107 -9.68 7.17 -24.56
CA VAL A 107 -9.50 8.43 -23.83
C VAL A 107 -8.70 8.16 -22.56
N PHE A 108 -7.69 9.00 -22.36
CA PHE A 108 -6.84 9.02 -21.17
C PHE A 108 -7.17 10.26 -20.34
N VAL A 109 -7.35 10.08 -19.06
CA VAL A 109 -7.68 11.16 -18.12
C VAL A 109 -6.71 11.14 -16.95
N GLU A 110 -6.16 12.30 -16.63
CA GLU A 110 -5.35 12.57 -15.44
C GLU A 110 -5.91 13.79 -14.72
N VAL A 111 -5.60 13.92 -13.44
CA VAL A 111 -5.95 15.12 -12.69
C VAL A 111 -4.84 15.51 -11.72
N THR A 112 -4.56 16.80 -11.67
CA THR A 112 -3.74 17.43 -10.62
C THR A 112 -4.56 18.59 -10.08
N THR A 113 -5.18 18.38 -8.93
CA THR A 113 -6.08 19.37 -8.33
C THR A 113 -5.29 20.54 -7.74
N HIS A 114 -5.91 21.71 -7.68
CA HIS A 114 -5.37 22.86 -6.96
C HIS A 114 -5.68 22.77 -5.46
N GLU A 115 -4.97 23.55 -4.65
CA GLU A 115 -5.31 23.71 -3.23
C GLU A 115 -6.73 24.25 -3.09
N THR A 116 -7.46 23.67 -2.16
CA THR A 116 -8.87 23.99 -1.90
C THR A 116 -9.05 24.90 -0.70
N HIS A 117 -8.01 25.03 0.15
CA HIS A 117 -8.00 25.72 1.45
C HIS A 117 -9.08 25.17 2.40
N ALA A 118 -9.42 23.89 2.27
CA ALA A 118 -10.36 23.17 3.11
C ALA A 118 -9.63 22.14 3.99
N ALA A 119 -10.11 21.98 5.23
CA ALA A 119 -9.56 20.96 6.14
C ALA A 119 -9.91 19.53 5.70
N ASP A 120 -11.10 19.37 5.15
CA ASP A 120 -11.62 18.08 4.69
C ASP A 120 -11.52 17.92 3.16
N PRO A 121 -11.51 16.69 2.64
CA PRO A 121 -11.47 16.43 1.21
C PRO A 121 -12.65 17.09 0.48
N LYS A 122 -12.35 17.89 -0.55
CA LYS A 122 -13.33 18.62 -1.34
C LYS A 122 -13.54 17.97 -2.70
N LEU A 123 -14.81 17.79 -3.09
CA LEU A 123 -15.17 17.26 -4.40
C LEU A 123 -14.80 18.24 -5.52
N ILE A 124 -14.07 17.75 -6.51
CA ILE A 124 -13.69 18.44 -7.74
C ILE A 124 -14.32 17.70 -8.92
N GLU A 125 -15.20 18.38 -9.67
CA GLU A 125 -15.90 17.81 -10.82
C GLU A 125 -15.69 18.66 -12.07
N ASP A 126 -15.68 17.97 -13.21
CA ASP A 126 -15.73 18.56 -14.54
C ASP A 126 -16.45 17.61 -15.50
N ASN A 127 -16.74 18.06 -16.69
CA ASN A 127 -17.27 17.22 -17.76
C ASN A 127 -16.39 17.29 -19.00
N LEU A 128 -16.07 16.14 -19.58
CA LEU A 128 -15.60 16.06 -20.96
C LEU A 128 -16.81 16.20 -21.89
N LEU A 129 -16.87 17.27 -22.63
CA LEU A 129 -17.92 17.56 -23.60
C LEU A 129 -17.45 17.17 -25.01
N LEU A 130 -18.23 16.37 -25.69
CA LEU A 130 -18.00 15.86 -27.03
C LEU A 130 -19.12 16.37 -27.95
N THR A 131 -18.83 17.31 -28.84
CA THR A 131 -19.79 17.82 -29.81
C THR A 131 -19.59 17.12 -31.14
N LEU A 132 -20.58 16.36 -31.57
CA LEU A 132 -20.58 15.65 -32.85
C LEU A 132 -20.76 16.60 -34.01
N GLU A 133 -20.38 16.19 -35.22
CA GLU A 133 -20.63 16.94 -36.45
C GLU A 133 -22.12 17.25 -36.67
N SER A 134 -23.00 16.36 -36.21
CA SER A 134 -24.46 16.55 -36.19
C SER A 134 -24.96 17.67 -35.24
N GLY A 135 -24.08 18.26 -34.42
CA GLY A 135 -24.42 19.25 -33.39
C GLY A 135 -24.91 18.62 -32.06
N VAL A 136 -24.97 17.30 -31.98
CA VAL A 136 -25.31 16.62 -30.73
C VAL A 136 -24.14 16.72 -29.76
N GLU A 137 -24.40 17.14 -28.52
CA GLU A 137 -23.43 17.15 -27.43
C GLU A 137 -23.68 15.95 -26.51
N GLN A 138 -22.61 15.21 -26.21
CA GLN A 138 -22.55 14.14 -25.21
C GLN A 138 -21.50 14.47 -24.17
N ARG A 139 -21.62 13.94 -22.97
CA ARG A 139 -20.72 14.22 -21.87
C ARG A 139 -20.31 12.98 -21.09
N VAL A 140 -19.10 13.00 -20.56
CA VAL A 140 -18.59 12.05 -19.56
C VAL A 140 -18.19 12.85 -18.33
N ASN A 141 -18.73 12.51 -17.16
CA ASN A 141 -18.40 13.19 -15.91
C ASN A 141 -17.02 12.75 -15.40
N LEU A 142 -16.24 13.70 -14.90
CA LEU A 142 -14.93 13.49 -14.29
C LEU A 142 -15.02 13.97 -12.84
N ARG A 143 -14.67 13.09 -11.86
CA ARG A 143 -14.77 13.47 -10.45
C ARG A 143 -13.63 12.90 -9.61
N THR A 144 -13.17 13.67 -8.65
CA THR A 144 -12.18 13.31 -7.62
C THR A 144 -12.43 14.09 -6.33
N PHE A 145 -11.84 13.63 -5.22
CA PHE A 145 -11.75 14.45 -4.00
C PHE A 145 -10.32 14.99 -3.87
N SER A 146 -10.18 16.28 -3.68
CA SER A 146 -8.92 16.96 -3.40
C SER A 146 -8.77 17.19 -1.90
N TRP A 147 -7.66 16.78 -1.31
CA TRP A 147 -7.35 16.98 0.10
C TRP A 147 -6.06 17.76 0.24
N ASP A 148 -6.13 18.90 0.93
CA ASP A 148 -4.94 19.69 1.19
C ASP A 148 -4.10 19.05 2.29
N ALA A 149 -2.78 19.15 2.15
CA ALA A 149 -1.83 18.62 3.10
C ALA A 149 -0.67 19.60 3.32
N LEU A 150 -0.12 19.62 4.52
CA LEU A 150 1.14 20.30 4.79
C LEU A 150 2.29 19.50 4.16
N LYS A 151 3.04 20.09 3.24
CA LYS A 151 4.13 19.46 2.53
C LYS A 151 5.47 19.94 3.09
N LEU A 152 6.27 19.00 3.58
CA LEU A 152 7.56 19.26 4.19
C LEU A 152 8.62 18.39 3.50
N ALA A 153 9.84 18.92 3.34
CA ALA A 153 10.96 18.17 2.77
C ALA A 153 12.19 18.35 3.64
N ASP A 154 12.95 17.25 3.80
CA ASP A 154 14.25 17.25 4.48
C ASP A 154 14.20 17.96 5.86
N VAL A 155 13.26 17.54 6.71
CA VAL A 155 13.00 18.15 8.01
C VAL A 155 14.09 17.72 9.01
N SER A 156 14.85 18.68 9.54
CA SER A 156 15.83 18.43 10.60
C SER A 156 15.33 18.99 11.93
N ILE A 157 15.30 18.15 12.95
CA ILE A 157 14.85 18.49 14.30
C ILE A 157 16.06 18.70 15.21
N HIS A 158 16.40 19.98 15.45
CA HIS A 158 17.59 20.40 16.21
C HIS A 158 17.26 20.82 17.68
N ARG A 159 16.04 20.70 18.10
CA ARG A 159 15.55 21.00 19.46
C ARG A 159 14.26 20.23 19.72
N ASP A 160 13.91 20.05 20.96
CA ASP A 160 12.66 19.40 21.35
C ASP A 160 11.48 20.00 20.62
N THR A 161 10.76 19.15 19.91
CA THR A 161 9.71 19.57 18.99
C THR A 161 8.48 18.68 19.18
N VAL A 162 7.31 19.28 19.12
CA VAL A 162 6.03 18.58 19.14
C VAL A 162 5.35 18.77 17.78
N ILE A 163 4.94 17.66 17.16
CA ILE A 163 4.11 17.64 15.95
C ILE A 163 2.74 17.09 16.33
N GLU A 164 1.72 17.93 16.20
CA GLU A 164 0.32 17.56 16.33
C GLU A 164 -0.47 18.29 15.26
N SER A 165 -1.18 17.56 14.40
CA SER A 165 -1.87 18.17 13.26
C SER A 165 -3.14 17.39 12.91
N ARG A 166 -4.23 18.15 12.65
CA ARG A 166 -5.46 17.60 12.08
C ARG A 166 -5.42 17.56 10.54
N VAL A 167 -4.51 18.32 9.95
CA VAL A 167 -4.29 18.32 8.49
C VAL A 167 -3.20 17.30 8.19
N PRO A 168 -3.34 16.48 7.13
CA PRO A 168 -2.31 15.55 6.72
C PRO A 168 -0.95 16.22 6.52
N ILE A 169 0.12 15.54 6.92
CA ILE A 169 1.49 16.00 6.67
C ILE A 169 2.13 15.03 5.69
N ILE A 170 2.62 15.55 4.57
CA ILE A 170 3.37 14.78 3.57
C ILE A 170 4.85 15.13 3.67
N LEU A 171 5.67 14.11 3.78
CA LEU A 171 7.11 14.21 3.91
C LEU A 171 7.80 13.76 2.62
N TYR A 172 8.66 14.62 2.09
CA TYR A 172 9.47 14.41 0.88
C TYR A 172 10.96 14.36 1.21
N GLY A 173 11.76 14.03 0.20
CA GLY A 173 13.20 13.94 0.32
C GLY A 173 13.62 12.84 1.29
N LYS A 174 14.41 13.17 2.30
CA LYS A 174 14.81 12.22 3.36
C LYS A 174 13.74 12.03 4.45
N GLY A 175 12.71 12.87 4.50
CA GLY A 175 11.71 12.88 5.55
C GLY A 175 12.13 13.66 6.78
N ILE A 176 12.25 13.02 7.95
CA ILE A 176 12.61 13.64 9.22
C ILE A 176 13.92 13.07 9.74
N GLU A 177 14.84 13.94 10.11
CA GLU A 177 16.07 13.60 10.85
C GLU A 177 15.99 14.22 12.26
N VAL A 178 16.11 13.41 13.32
CA VAL A 178 16.12 13.85 14.73
C VAL A 178 17.55 13.79 15.24
N ASP A 179 18.09 14.94 15.60
CA ASP A 179 19.47 15.06 16.12
C ASP A 179 19.64 14.38 17.47
N GLU A 180 20.90 14.16 17.84
CA GLU A 180 21.29 13.65 19.16
C GLU A 180 20.79 14.58 20.27
N ASP A 181 20.45 14.02 21.43
CA ASP A 181 19.95 14.75 22.61
C ASP A 181 18.66 15.58 22.38
N VAL A 182 17.93 15.31 21.31
CA VAL A 182 16.69 16.00 20.94
C VAL A 182 15.51 15.05 21.01
N THR A 183 14.38 15.51 21.55
CA THR A 183 13.13 14.74 21.57
C THR A 183 12.14 15.27 20.52
N LEU A 184 11.75 14.37 19.61
CA LEU A 184 10.59 14.57 18.72
C LEU A 184 9.37 13.88 19.33
N THR A 185 8.34 14.65 19.64
CA THR A 185 7.04 14.11 20.06
C THR A 185 6.02 14.28 18.94
N ILE A 186 5.35 13.19 18.55
CA ILE A 186 4.30 13.20 17.52
C ILE A 186 3.00 12.69 18.16
N ARG A 187 1.88 13.41 18.00
CA ARG A 187 0.60 13.03 18.60
C ARG A 187 -0.56 13.24 17.65
N ASN A 188 -1.53 12.31 17.67
CA ASN A 188 -2.81 12.44 16.97
C ASN A 188 -2.65 12.88 15.51
N THR A 189 -1.63 12.35 14.80
CA THR A 189 -1.21 12.84 13.49
C THR A 189 -1.05 11.70 12.50
N THR A 190 -1.49 11.90 11.27
CA THR A 190 -1.12 11.02 10.15
C THR A 190 0.03 11.64 9.38
N LEU A 191 1.14 10.92 9.31
CA LEU A 191 2.30 11.24 8.48
C LEU A 191 2.28 10.38 7.21
N TYR A 192 2.30 11.04 6.08
CA TYR A 192 2.40 10.43 4.77
C TYR A 192 3.82 10.63 4.23
N PHE A 193 4.41 9.59 3.71
CA PHE A 193 5.79 9.61 3.22
C PHE A 193 5.81 9.36 1.71
N HIS A 194 6.49 10.24 1.00
CA HIS A 194 6.73 10.09 -0.43
C HIS A 194 8.00 9.27 -0.63
N ASP A 195 7.94 8.23 -1.47
CA ASP A 195 9.04 7.38 -1.94
C ASP A 195 10.20 7.27 -0.93
N GLY A 196 11.38 7.74 -1.18
CA GLY A 196 12.57 7.61 -0.33
C GLY A 196 12.51 8.28 1.07
N ALA A 197 11.41 8.91 1.47
CA ALA A 197 11.28 9.56 2.78
C ALA A 197 11.13 8.54 3.92
N GLY A 198 11.63 8.90 5.11
CA GLY A 198 11.52 8.10 6.34
C GLY A 198 11.72 8.95 7.57
N ILE A 199 11.93 8.32 8.73
CA ILE A 199 12.32 8.99 9.98
C ILE A 199 13.63 8.38 10.46
N ASN A 200 14.68 9.20 10.60
CA ASN A 200 15.95 8.80 11.15
C ASN A 200 16.15 9.44 12.52
N VAL A 201 16.31 8.63 13.55
CA VAL A 201 16.34 9.08 14.94
C VAL A 201 17.69 8.78 15.57
N LYS A 202 18.45 9.81 15.91
CA LYS A 202 19.63 9.74 16.76
C LYS A 202 19.33 10.23 18.19
N GLY A 203 18.33 11.07 18.36
CA GLY A 203 17.79 11.50 19.62
C GLY A 203 16.72 10.58 20.16
N GLN A 204 15.55 11.11 20.50
CA GLN A 204 14.40 10.35 21.01
C GLN A 204 13.16 10.62 20.17
N LEU A 205 12.38 9.56 19.90
CA LEU A 205 11.05 9.66 19.31
C LEU A 205 9.99 9.15 20.30
N LEU A 206 9.01 10.01 20.59
CA LEU A 206 7.81 9.69 21.35
C LEU A 206 6.60 9.89 20.43
N ALA A 207 5.94 8.80 20.01
CA ALA A 207 4.76 8.88 19.17
C ALA A 207 3.54 8.28 19.89
N ASP A 208 2.40 8.95 19.82
CA ASP A 208 1.14 8.45 20.37
C ASP A 208 -0.02 8.71 19.42
N SER A 209 -0.82 7.68 19.16
CA SER A 209 -2.02 7.76 18.34
C SER A 209 -1.71 8.27 16.92
N CYS A 210 -0.67 7.71 16.28
CA CYS A 210 -0.18 8.14 14.99
C CYS A 210 -0.33 7.06 13.92
N LEU A 211 -0.57 7.50 12.68
CA LEU A 211 -0.50 6.66 11.49
C LEU A 211 0.69 7.09 10.61
N PHE A 212 1.56 6.13 10.30
CA PHE A 212 2.72 6.30 9.41
C PHE A 212 2.53 5.42 8.17
N ARG A 213 2.47 6.04 6.97
CA ARG A 213 2.18 5.32 5.74
C ARG A 213 2.70 6.04 4.49
N GLY A 214 2.71 5.35 3.34
CA GLY A 214 2.95 5.99 2.05
C GLY A 214 1.87 7.03 1.68
N ASP A 215 2.23 7.98 0.83
CA ASP A 215 1.41 9.14 0.46
C ASP A 215 0.35 8.85 -0.62
N ARG A 216 0.35 7.64 -1.20
CA ARG A 216 -0.63 7.28 -2.23
C ARG A 216 -1.96 6.87 -1.60
N LEU A 217 -3.01 7.62 -1.93
CA LEU A 217 -4.39 7.38 -1.49
C LEU A 217 -5.27 6.77 -2.61
N ASP A 218 -4.73 6.70 -3.82
CA ASP A 218 -5.41 6.20 -5.01
C ASP A 218 -5.20 4.69 -5.22
N ARG A 219 -5.49 4.21 -6.42
CA ARG A 219 -5.35 2.80 -6.80
C ARG A 219 -4.32 2.66 -7.92
N MET A 220 -3.48 1.64 -7.81
CA MET A 220 -2.59 1.24 -8.90
C MET A 220 -3.41 0.64 -10.06
N PHE A 221 -4.35 -0.24 -9.73
CA PHE A 221 -5.33 -0.81 -10.63
C PHE A 221 -6.74 -0.72 -10.01
N PRO A 222 -7.83 -0.84 -10.75
CA PRO A 222 -9.19 -0.76 -10.21
C PRO A 222 -9.44 -1.65 -8.98
N TYR A 223 -8.81 -2.82 -8.94
CA TYR A 223 -8.92 -3.79 -7.85
C TYR A 223 -7.84 -3.65 -6.78
N LEU A 224 -6.76 -2.86 -7.00
CA LEU A 224 -5.59 -2.79 -6.13
C LEU A 224 -5.33 -1.36 -5.62
N PRO A 225 -5.83 -1.01 -4.43
CA PRO A 225 -5.49 0.25 -3.77
C PRO A 225 -4.01 0.29 -3.38
N TYR A 226 -3.37 1.44 -3.47
CA TYR A 226 -2.01 1.63 -2.96
C TYR A 226 -1.91 1.35 -1.45
N ASP A 227 -2.99 1.47 -0.72
CA ASP A 227 -3.08 1.11 0.69
C ASP A 227 -2.74 -0.37 0.99
N ARG A 228 -2.77 -1.22 -0.02
CA ARG A 228 -2.44 -2.65 0.06
C ARG A 228 -1.07 -2.99 -0.51
N ILE A 229 -0.31 -2.00 -1.00
CA ILE A 229 1.00 -2.19 -1.61
C ILE A 229 2.09 -1.84 -0.61
N SER A 230 3.03 -2.75 -0.40
CA SER A 230 4.20 -2.55 0.45
C SER A 230 5.31 -1.75 -0.25
N GLY A 231 6.30 -1.25 0.52
CA GLY A 231 7.51 -0.64 -0.04
C GLY A 231 7.32 0.78 -0.58
N GLN A 232 6.44 1.58 0.03
CA GLN A 232 6.15 2.94 -0.42
C GLN A 232 7.02 4.02 0.22
N TRP A 233 7.72 3.72 1.33
CA TRP A 233 8.55 4.65 2.09
C TRP A 233 9.58 3.87 2.93
N GLN A 234 10.59 4.55 3.47
CA GLN A 234 11.76 3.87 4.05
C GLN A 234 11.52 3.29 5.46
N GLY A 235 10.52 3.81 6.22
CA GLY A 235 10.27 3.40 7.60
C GLY A 235 10.93 4.31 8.63
N ILE A 236 11.07 3.80 9.86
CA ILE A 236 11.64 4.50 11.01
C ILE A 236 12.91 3.79 11.44
N THR A 237 14.02 4.52 11.47
CA THR A 237 15.33 3.99 11.85
C THR A 237 15.84 4.69 13.13
N PHE A 238 16.11 3.88 14.14
CA PHE A 238 16.73 4.31 15.39
C PHE A 238 18.18 3.83 15.41
N THR A 239 19.11 4.76 15.61
CA THR A 239 20.53 4.44 15.68
C THR A 239 21.19 5.07 16.90
N SER A 240 22.19 4.42 17.48
CA SER A 240 22.96 4.98 18.59
C SER A 240 23.42 6.43 18.28
N PRO A 241 23.29 7.38 19.23
CA PRO A 241 23.00 7.22 20.65
C PRO A 241 21.49 7.28 21.01
N SER A 242 20.58 7.12 20.06
CA SER A 242 19.12 7.14 20.32
C SER A 242 18.74 6.20 21.48
N ASN A 243 17.85 6.64 22.34
CA ASN A 243 17.39 5.83 23.48
C ASN A 243 16.03 6.27 24.01
N GLY A 244 15.33 5.38 24.73
CA GLY A 244 14.05 5.69 25.36
C GLY A 244 12.92 5.99 24.37
N ASN A 245 12.95 5.37 23.20
CA ASN A 245 11.94 5.57 22.16
C ASN A 245 10.64 4.86 22.53
N VAL A 246 9.50 5.48 22.26
CA VAL A 246 8.18 4.91 22.54
C VAL A 246 7.22 5.18 21.39
N LEU A 247 6.59 4.13 20.91
CA LEU A 247 5.46 4.20 19.97
C LEU A 247 4.23 3.58 20.64
N LEU A 248 3.23 4.39 20.95
CA LEU A 248 2.02 4.03 21.66
C LEU A 248 0.81 4.21 20.73
N ASN A 249 -0.07 3.22 20.64
CA ASN A 249 -1.30 3.31 19.82
C ASN A 249 -1.03 3.71 18.35
N CYS A 250 0.12 3.30 17.80
CA CYS A 250 0.51 3.68 16.46
C CYS A 250 0.20 2.59 15.42
N GLU A 251 0.10 3.01 14.16
CA GLU A 251 0.06 2.11 13.02
C GLU A 251 1.17 2.51 12.03
N ILE A 252 2.02 1.54 11.66
CA ILE A 252 3.11 1.68 10.68
C ILE A 252 2.84 0.68 9.58
N ARG A 253 2.66 1.17 8.34
CA ARG A 253 2.34 0.26 7.24
C ARG A 253 2.94 0.68 5.91
N ASN A 254 3.10 -0.32 5.06
CA ASN A 254 3.51 -0.16 3.66
C ASN A 254 4.93 0.40 3.49
N ALA A 255 5.80 0.24 4.47
CA ALA A 255 7.20 0.65 4.39
C ALA A 255 8.05 -0.35 3.58
N VAL A 256 9.28 0.03 3.30
CA VAL A 256 10.34 -0.91 2.92
C VAL A 256 10.68 -1.71 4.18
N ASP A 257 11.43 -1.15 5.11
CA ASP A 257 11.68 -1.71 6.44
C ASP A 257 10.93 -0.84 7.47
N ALA A 258 9.91 -1.41 8.13
CA ALA A 258 9.03 -0.55 8.92
C ALA A 258 9.73 0.08 10.12
N VAL A 259 10.49 -0.73 10.89
CA VAL A 259 11.24 -0.26 12.05
C VAL A 259 12.59 -0.96 12.12
N ILE A 260 13.65 -0.18 12.18
CA ILE A 260 15.03 -0.64 12.40
C ILE A 260 15.55 -0.05 13.69
N CYS A 261 16.09 -0.91 14.58
CA CYS A 261 16.74 -0.51 15.82
C CYS A 261 18.18 -1.03 15.84
N ASP A 262 19.16 -0.17 15.95
CA ASP A 262 20.57 -0.55 16.07
C ASP A 262 21.20 0.14 17.27
N SER A 263 21.55 -0.68 18.28
CA SER A 263 22.20 -0.23 19.51
C SER A 263 21.41 0.84 20.27
N THR A 264 20.09 0.58 20.47
CA THR A 264 19.13 1.53 21.04
C THR A 264 18.10 0.83 21.94
N SER A 265 17.14 1.59 22.51
CA SER A 265 15.98 1.02 23.17
C SER A 265 14.68 1.49 22.54
N LEU A 266 13.69 0.60 22.45
CA LEU A 266 12.39 0.86 21.89
C LEU A 266 11.29 0.14 22.65
N ALA A 267 10.24 0.85 23.05
CA ALA A 267 8.99 0.27 23.51
C ALA A 267 7.88 0.49 22.47
N LEU A 268 7.24 -0.60 22.06
CA LEU A 268 6.02 -0.59 21.25
C LEU A 268 4.84 -1.05 22.11
N ILE A 269 3.82 -0.22 22.22
CA ILE A 269 2.64 -0.50 23.04
C ILE A 269 1.41 -0.31 22.16
N ASN A 270 0.56 -1.33 22.08
CA ASN A 270 -0.66 -1.31 21.26
C ASN A 270 -0.41 -0.81 19.82
N THR A 271 0.72 -1.19 19.23
CA THR A 271 1.15 -0.71 17.92
C THR A 271 1.02 -1.80 16.86
N ILE A 272 0.58 -1.41 15.66
CA ILE A 272 0.45 -2.28 14.49
C ILE A 272 1.58 -1.97 13.50
N ILE A 273 2.31 -3.00 13.11
CA ILE A 273 3.27 -2.95 11.98
C ILE A 273 2.77 -3.93 10.92
N HIS A 274 2.48 -3.44 9.72
CA HIS A 274 1.82 -4.26 8.72
C HIS A 274 2.29 -3.97 7.29
N ASN A 275 2.37 -5.05 6.47
CA ASN A 275 2.55 -5.00 5.01
C ASN A 275 3.80 -4.25 4.55
N ASN A 276 4.98 -4.77 4.88
CA ASN A 276 6.27 -4.18 4.54
C ASN A 276 7.02 -5.03 3.52
N SER A 277 7.75 -4.40 2.60
CA SER A 277 8.49 -5.13 1.55
C SER A 277 9.83 -5.71 2.00
N GLY A 278 10.32 -5.29 3.16
CA GLY A 278 11.47 -5.82 3.88
C GLY A 278 11.03 -6.39 5.21
N VAL A 279 11.57 -5.90 6.34
CA VAL A 279 11.27 -6.38 7.69
C VAL A 279 10.15 -5.58 8.36
N GLY A 280 9.44 -6.22 9.30
CA GLY A 280 8.51 -5.52 10.20
C GLY A 280 9.27 -4.72 11.26
N LEU A 281 9.87 -5.40 12.21
CA LEU A 281 10.83 -4.84 13.18
C LEU A 281 12.12 -5.64 13.13
N SER A 282 13.22 -4.98 12.88
CA SER A 282 14.57 -5.54 13.05
C SER A 282 15.30 -4.80 14.17
N ALA A 283 15.70 -5.53 15.19
CA ALA A 283 16.49 -5.00 16.30
C ALA A 283 17.83 -5.71 16.40
N ARG A 284 18.89 -4.93 16.52
CA ARG A 284 20.24 -5.40 16.70
C ARG A 284 20.88 -4.71 17.90
N HIS A 285 21.53 -5.46 18.79
CA HIS A 285 22.23 -4.94 19.98
C HIS A 285 21.37 -3.98 20.80
N SER A 286 20.09 -4.25 20.89
CA SER A 286 19.06 -3.33 21.38
C SER A 286 18.26 -3.93 22.52
N SER A 287 17.60 -3.07 23.30
CA SER A 287 16.57 -3.48 24.25
C SER A 287 15.21 -3.14 23.69
N VAL A 288 14.33 -4.13 23.52
CA VAL A 288 13.00 -3.94 22.93
C VAL A 288 11.89 -4.52 23.80
N GLU A 289 10.83 -3.77 23.96
CA GLU A 289 9.62 -4.18 24.66
C GLU A 289 8.41 -4.02 23.75
N LEU A 290 7.68 -5.13 23.52
CA LEU A 290 6.45 -5.16 22.74
C LEU A 290 5.30 -5.63 23.62
N SER A 291 4.27 -4.79 23.78
CA SER A 291 3.07 -5.14 24.52
C SER A 291 1.83 -4.87 23.69
N TYR A 292 0.96 -5.86 23.54
CA TYR A 292 -0.29 -5.78 22.75
C TYR A 292 -0.05 -5.34 21.29
N CYS A 293 1.07 -5.73 20.70
CA CYS A 293 1.42 -5.35 19.34
C CYS A 293 0.98 -6.40 18.30
N GLN A 294 0.83 -5.93 17.06
CA GLN A 294 0.61 -6.76 15.89
C GLN A 294 1.71 -6.49 14.88
N LEU A 295 2.52 -7.50 14.56
CA LEU A 295 3.53 -7.44 13.50
C LEU A 295 3.17 -8.50 12.44
N THR A 296 2.78 -8.03 11.26
CA THR A 296 2.16 -8.90 10.26
C THR A 296 2.58 -8.56 8.84
N ASN A 297 2.72 -9.56 7.99
CA ASN A 297 2.95 -9.42 6.55
C ASN A 297 4.18 -8.58 6.21
N ALA A 298 5.36 -9.07 6.54
CA ALA A 298 6.63 -8.56 6.03
C ALA A 298 7.22 -9.54 5.00
N CYS A 299 7.86 -9.05 3.95
CA CYS A 299 8.57 -9.92 3.00
C CYS A 299 9.75 -10.63 3.67
N GLY A 300 10.51 -9.89 4.51
CA GLY A 300 11.46 -10.44 5.48
C GLY A 300 10.75 -10.93 6.73
N ASP A 301 11.45 -10.89 7.86
CA ASP A 301 10.91 -11.30 9.14
C ASP A 301 9.90 -10.27 9.69
N CYS A 302 8.82 -10.74 10.31
CA CYS A 302 7.91 -9.82 11.01
C CYS A 302 8.61 -9.21 12.24
N LEU A 303 9.33 -10.04 13.01
CA LEU A 303 10.18 -9.63 14.13
C LEU A 303 11.54 -10.34 14.03
N MET A 304 12.60 -9.57 13.88
CA MET A 304 13.99 -10.02 13.84
C MET A 304 14.75 -9.43 15.02
N LEU A 305 15.39 -10.29 15.83
CA LEU A 305 16.17 -9.93 17.02
C LEU A 305 17.58 -10.51 16.91
N GLU A 306 18.60 -9.66 16.95
CA GLU A 306 20.01 -10.07 16.91
C GLU A 306 20.75 -9.50 18.11
N GLY A 307 21.12 -10.36 19.08
CA GLY A 307 21.83 -9.92 20.29
C GLY A 307 21.06 -8.87 21.06
N CYS A 308 19.84 -9.19 21.45
CA CYS A 308 18.91 -8.26 22.10
C CYS A 308 18.45 -8.73 23.46
N GLU A 309 18.05 -7.80 24.30
CA GLU A 309 17.14 -8.04 25.42
C GLU A 309 15.72 -7.71 24.97
N ALA A 310 14.84 -8.73 24.87
CA ALA A 310 13.52 -8.57 24.28
C ALA A 310 12.42 -9.12 25.18
N ILE A 311 11.37 -8.33 25.38
CA ILE A 311 10.12 -8.72 26.02
C ILE A 311 9.00 -8.62 24.99
N VAL A 312 8.26 -9.73 24.77
CA VAL A 312 7.15 -9.78 23.83
C VAL A 312 5.94 -10.33 24.56
N ASP A 313 4.97 -9.46 24.85
CA ASP A 313 3.82 -9.82 25.66
C ASP A 313 2.49 -9.48 24.97
N HIS A 314 1.54 -10.42 24.99
CA HIS A 314 0.22 -10.30 24.34
C HIS A 314 0.29 -9.83 22.87
N CYS A 315 1.28 -10.28 22.12
CA CYS A 315 1.49 -9.86 20.73
C CYS A 315 0.91 -10.88 19.73
N THR A 316 0.66 -10.40 18.52
CA THR A 316 0.32 -11.22 17.34
C THR A 316 1.41 -11.05 16.30
N LEU A 317 2.16 -12.12 16.04
CA LEU A 317 3.16 -12.18 14.97
C LEU A 317 2.64 -13.14 13.90
N ALA A 318 2.33 -12.62 12.69
CA ALA A 318 1.68 -13.46 11.68
C ALA A 318 2.24 -13.21 10.26
N GLN A 319 2.81 -14.28 9.69
CA GLN A 319 3.51 -14.20 8.40
C GLN A 319 2.64 -14.73 7.25
N PHE A 320 1.88 -13.83 6.61
CA PHE A 320 1.05 -14.11 5.44
C PHE A 320 1.34 -13.17 4.27
N TYR A 321 2.55 -12.66 4.16
CA TYR A 321 2.92 -11.69 3.12
C TYR A 321 2.58 -12.20 1.71
N PRO A 322 1.75 -11.46 0.92
CA PRO A 322 1.16 -12.03 -0.29
C PRO A 322 2.05 -11.94 -1.54
N TYR A 323 3.03 -11.04 -1.55
CA TYR A 323 3.76 -10.70 -2.78
C TYR A 323 5.03 -11.53 -3.03
N SER A 324 5.38 -12.45 -2.12
CA SER A 324 6.55 -13.32 -2.26
C SER A 324 6.26 -14.73 -1.76
N ALA A 325 6.78 -15.72 -2.48
CA ALA A 325 6.82 -17.10 -1.98
C ALA A 325 7.94 -17.29 -0.95
N ASN A 326 9.03 -16.55 -1.10
CA ASN A 326 10.15 -16.55 -0.17
C ASN A 326 9.91 -15.47 0.89
N ARG A 327 9.26 -15.85 1.98
CA ARG A 327 8.98 -15.00 3.14
C ARG A 327 9.98 -15.30 4.24
N GLY A 328 10.27 -14.30 5.08
CA GLY A 328 10.95 -14.52 6.35
C GLY A 328 10.04 -15.18 7.39
N TYR A 329 10.50 -15.24 8.61
CA TYR A 329 9.79 -15.83 9.74
C TYR A 329 8.84 -14.82 10.39
N ALA A 330 7.87 -15.32 11.15
CA ALA A 330 7.07 -14.48 12.03
C ALA A 330 7.91 -13.97 13.21
N LEU A 331 8.77 -14.85 13.77
CA LEU A 331 9.77 -14.51 14.77
C LEU A 331 11.10 -15.16 14.43
N HIS A 332 12.16 -14.34 14.39
CA HIS A 332 13.53 -14.79 14.19
C HIS A 332 14.45 -14.17 15.25
N PHE A 333 15.19 -14.98 15.99
CA PHE A 333 16.05 -14.50 17.06
C PHE A 333 17.39 -15.21 17.06
N ILE A 334 18.48 -14.42 17.12
CA ILE A 334 19.86 -14.88 16.89
C ILE A 334 20.80 -14.29 17.94
N ASN A 335 21.78 -15.07 18.40
CA ASN A 335 22.98 -14.49 18.98
C ASN A 335 24.08 -14.41 17.91
N ALA A 336 24.75 -13.30 17.78
CA ALA A 336 25.84 -13.11 16.81
C ALA A 336 27.18 -12.94 17.51
N LYS A 337 28.28 -13.19 16.77
CA LYS A 337 29.65 -13.02 17.28
C LYS A 337 29.87 -11.58 17.79
N GLN A 338 30.43 -11.48 19.01
CA GLN A 338 30.72 -10.19 19.65
C GLN A 338 29.47 -9.31 19.90
N SER A 339 28.29 -9.89 19.87
CA SER A 339 27.04 -9.17 20.16
C SER A 339 26.72 -9.20 21.65
N MET A 340 25.70 -8.41 22.01
CA MET A 340 25.05 -8.53 23.32
C MET A 340 24.40 -9.91 23.44
N PRO A 341 24.17 -10.41 24.67
CA PRO A 341 23.37 -11.61 24.88
C PRO A 341 22.05 -11.55 24.12
N MET A 342 21.61 -12.68 23.59
CA MET A 342 20.22 -12.83 23.15
C MET A 342 19.40 -13.33 24.32
N LEU A 343 18.54 -12.46 24.86
CA LEU A 343 17.60 -12.77 25.94
C LEU A 343 16.19 -12.46 25.46
N LEU A 344 15.32 -13.47 25.39
CA LEU A 344 13.94 -13.31 24.93
C LEU A 344 12.97 -13.87 25.96
N GLU A 345 12.09 -13.02 26.46
CA GLU A 345 10.89 -13.42 27.20
C GLU A 345 9.65 -13.18 26.34
N CYS A 346 8.95 -14.25 26.01
CA CYS A 346 7.77 -14.20 25.14
C CYS A 346 6.57 -14.81 25.86
N THR A 347 5.57 -13.99 26.16
CA THR A 347 4.40 -14.40 26.94
C THR A 347 3.10 -14.09 26.20
N SER A 348 2.09 -14.94 26.38
CA SER A 348 0.72 -14.74 25.88
C SER A 348 0.64 -14.30 24.41
N THR A 349 1.57 -14.80 23.58
CA THR A 349 1.75 -14.34 22.19
C THR A 349 1.33 -15.40 21.18
N LEU A 350 0.60 -14.96 20.13
CA LEU A 350 0.23 -15.77 18.97
C LEU A 350 1.26 -15.60 17.87
N ILE A 351 1.95 -16.70 17.49
CA ILE A 351 2.94 -16.73 16.42
C ILE A 351 2.51 -17.76 15.38
N THR A 352 2.10 -17.31 14.19
CA THR A 352 1.55 -18.18 13.14
C THR A 352 1.87 -17.66 11.73
N GLY A 353 1.51 -18.41 10.70
CA GLY A 353 1.76 -18.03 9.32
C GLY A 353 1.41 -19.11 8.31
N TYR A 354 1.88 -18.94 7.08
CA TYR A 354 1.68 -19.94 6.02
C TYR A 354 2.55 -21.17 6.20
N ALA A 355 3.83 -20.99 6.52
CA ALA A 355 4.76 -22.10 6.68
C ALA A 355 4.39 -22.90 7.93
N ASP A 356 4.76 -24.17 7.95
CA ASP A 356 4.55 -25.04 9.12
C ASP A 356 5.54 -24.76 10.26
N ASP A 357 6.58 -23.96 9.94
CA ASP A 357 7.55 -23.45 10.89
C ASP A 357 7.81 -21.97 10.61
N VAL A 358 7.40 -21.11 11.53
CA VAL A 358 7.53 -19.65 11.42
C VAL A 358 8.31 -19.04 12.58
N VAL A 359 8.93 -19.88 13.42
CA VAL A 359 9.76 -19.46 14.55
C VAL A 359 11.16 -19.98 14.36
N GLN A 360 12.13 -19.09 14.17
CA GLN A 360 13.53 -19.46 13.97
C GLN A 360 14.42 -18.93 15.09
N GLY A 361 15.07 -19.84 15.78
CA GLY A 361 16.13 -19.52 16.74
C GLY A 361 17.49 -19.99 16.23
N GLU A 362 18.52 -19.13 16.30
CA GLU A 362 19.86 -19.47 15.81
C GLU A 362 20.95 -19.14 16.85
N VAL A 363 21.90 -20.05 16.99
CA VAL A 363 23.11 -19.85 17.77
C VAL A 363 24.29 -19.75 16.82
N GLN A 364 24.82 -18.55 16.63
CA GLN A 364 26.03 -18.33 15.80
C GLN A 364 27.31 -18.35 16.62
N ASP A 365 27.24 -18.01 17.90
CA ASP A 365 28.39 -18.01 18.81
C ASP A 365 28.02 -18.68 20.15
N THR A 366 28.60 -19.84 20.39
CA THR A 366 28.34 -20.63 21.61
C THR A 366 28.98 -20.04 22.87
N THR A 367 29.82 -18.99 22.73
CA THR A 367 30.44 -18.28 23.85
C THR A 367 29.62 -17.10 24.35
N VAL A 368 28.60 -16.70 23.56
CA VAL A 368 27.66 -15.61 23.89
C VAL A 368 26.38 -16.21 24.44
N VAL A 369 25.83 -15.64 25.50
CA VAL A 369 24.58 -16.10 26.11
C VAL A 369 23.45 -16.07 25.09
N TYR A 370 22.75 -17.20 25.04
CA TYR A 370 21.55 -17.37 24.22
C TYR A 370 20.46 -18.03 25.07
N ASP A 371 19.59 -17.19 25.61
CA ASP A 371 18.53 -17.64 26.49
C ASP A 371 17.17 -17.12 26.03
N TYR A 372 16.15 -17.97 26.13
CA TYR A 372 14.80 -17.61 25.73
C TYR A 372 13.77 -18.45 26.50
N HIS A 373 12.62 -17.83 26.73
CA HIS A 373 11.50 -18.47 27.40
C HIS A 373 10.18 -18.09 26.71
N PHE A 374 9.33 -19.07 26.49
CA PHE A 374 7.98 -18.92 25.96
C PHE A 374 6.97 -19.44 26.98
N ALA A 375 6.00 -18.60 27.38
CA ALA A 375 4.95 -18.99 28.31
C ALA A 375 3.57 -18.58 27.79
N ASP A 376 2.58 -19.46 27.93
CA ASP A 376 1.20 -19.23 27.52
C ASP A 376 1.05 -18.78 26.03
N CYS A 377 1.90 -19.28 25.14
CA CYS A 377 1.91 -18.91 23.73
C CYS A 377 1.19 -19.94 22.84
N LEU A 378 0.75 -19.50 21.66
CA LEU A 378 0.40 -20.36 20.54
C LEU A 378 1.48 -20.24 19.47
N LEU A 379 2.16 -21.33 19.15
CA LEU A 379 3.33 -21.36 18.28
C LEU A 379 3.13 -22.30 17.09
N ARG A 380 3.27 -21.79 15.88
CA ARG A 380 3.34 -22.58 14.65
C ARG A 380 4.80 -22.93 14.32
N THR A 381 5.27 -23.95 14.96
CA THR A 381 6.62 -24.53 14.82
C THR A 381 6.59 -25.98 15.29
N PRO A 382 7.51 -26.86 14.85
CA PRO A 382 7.62 -28.21 15.41
C PRO A 382 7.76 -28.18 16.92
N GLN A 383 7.01 -29.07 17.62
CA GLN A 383 7.03 -29.14 19.06
C GLN A 383 8.44 -29.45 19.58
N VAL A 384 8.87 -28.69 20.57
CA VAL A 384 10.13 -28.90 21.30
C VAL A 384 9.84 -29.44 22.70
N GLU A 385 10.51 -30.53 23.08
CA GLU A 385 10.40 -31.11 24.40
C GLU A 385 11.44 -30.50 25.37
N ASP A 386 11.20 -29.24 25.77
CA ASP A 386 12.01 -28.50 26.75
C ASP A 386 11.09 -27.69 27.67
N SER A 387 10.69 -28.29 28.78
CA SER A 387 9.78 -27.63 29.74
C SER A 387 10.42 -26.49 30.52
N THR A 388 11.71 -26.25 30.40
CA THR A 388 12.39 -25.13 31.04
C THR A 388 12.28 -23.87 30.19
N ARG A 389 12.08 -24.02 28.90
CA ARG A 389 11.99 -22.92 27.91
C ARG A 389 10.60 -22.72 27.33
N PHE A 390 9.74 -23.75 27.43
CA PHE A 390 8.38 -23.76 26.90
C PHE A 390 7.36 -24.15 27.94
N GLU A 391 6.59 -23.18 28.43
CA GLU A 391 5.60 -23.36 29.46
C GLU A 391 4.19 -23.15 28.97
N ARG A 392 3.25 -24.11 29.10
CA ARG A 392 1.84 -24.01 28.72
C ARG A 392 1.60 -23.61 27.23
N ILE A 393 2.40 -24.11 26.32
CA ILE A 393 2.34 -23.80 24.89
C ILE A 393 1.21 -24.59 24.21
N ILE A 394 0.50 -23.92 23.33
CA ILE A 394 -0.33 -24.52 22.27
C ILE A 394 0.54 -24.64 21.01
N TRP A 395 0.94 -25.88 20.69
CA TRP A 395 1.67 -26.18 19.48
C TRP A 395 0.70 -26.29 18.30
N GLU A 396 0.74 -25.37 17.35
CA GLU A 396 -0.09 -25.43 16.15
C GLU A 396 0.55 -26.39 15.13
N THR A 397 -0.21 -27.39 14.70
CA THR A 397 0.23 -28.37 13.72
C THR A 397 -0.64 -28.32 12.45
N PRO A 398 -0.15 -28.81 11.28
CA PRO A 398 -0.95 -28.87 10.06
C PRO A 398 -2.20 -29.79 10.16
N LYS A 399 -2.36 -30.53 11.26
CA LYS A 399 -3.50 -31.44 11.51
C LYS A 399 -4.60 -30.77 12.34
N ASP A 400 -4.34 -29.63 12.92
CA ASP A 400 -5.34 -28.92 13.73
C ASP A 400 -6.48 -28.42 12.86
N SER A 401 -7.69 -28.39 13.41
CA SER A 401 -8.87 -27.89 12.69
C SER A 401 -8.85 -26.39 12.51
N ILE A 402 -8.24 -25.68 13.45
CA ILE A 402 -8.04 -24.23 13.41
C ILE A 402 -6.54 -23.95 13.36
N GLN A 403 -6.05 -23.45 12.26
CA GLN A 403 -4.64 -23.21 12.02
C GLN A 403 -4.40 -22.06 11.06
N GLY A 404 -3.21 -21.47 11.14
CA GLY A 404 -2.77 -20.44 10.23
C GLY A 404 -3.76 -19.26 10.11
N LYS A 405 -4.22 -18.98 8.90
CA LYS A 405 -5.15 -17.88 8.61
C LYS A 405 -6.50 -18.00 9.33
N GLN A 406 -6.90 -19.19 9.75
CA GLN A 406 -8.20 -19.41 10.43
C GLN A 406 -8.24 -18.86 11.86
N HIS A 407 -7.10 -18.45 12.45
CA HIS A 407 -7.09 -17.73 13.70
C HIS A 407 -7.67 -16.33 13.62
N PHE A 408 -7.85 -15.78 12.41
CA PHE A 408 -8.18 -14.39 12.17
C PHE A 408 -9.53 -14.21 11.49
N ARG A 409 -10.16 -13.06 11.70
CA ARG A 409 -11.47 -12.75 11.12
C ARG A 409 -11.45 -12.79 9.59
N ILE A 410 -10.44 -12.17 8.95
CA ILE A 410 -10.37 -12.10 7.49
C ILE A 410 -8.91 -12.21 7.04
N ILE A 411 -8.63 -13.20 6.23
CA ILE A 411 -7.39 -13.31 5.44
C ILE A 411 -7.82 -13.57 4.00
N ASP A 412 -8.11 -12.51 3.26
CA ASP A 412 -8.52 -12.54 1.86
C ASP A 412 -7.33 -12.22 0.96
N GLU A 413 -6.70 -13.25 0.46
CA GLU A 413 -5.51 -13.18 -0.39
C GLU A 413 -5.82 -12.69 -1.80
N GLU A 414 -7.03 -12.96 -2.32
CA GLU A 414 -7.42 -12.55 -3.65
C GLU A 414 -7.60 -11.03 -3.75
N ASN A 415 -8.19 -10.46 -2.70
CA ASN A 415 -8.39 -9.01 -2.62
C ASN A 415 -7.30 -8.31 -1.79
N LEU A 416 -6.30 -9.05 -1.26
CA LEU A 416 -5.23 -8.51 -0.40
C LEU A 416 -5.79 -7.74 0.81
N TYR A 417 -6.87 -8.26 1.39
CA TYR A 417 -7.54 -7.66 2.54
C TYR A 417 -7.35 -8.52 3.79
N TYR A 418 -6.82 -7.92 4.85
CA TYR A 418 -6.42 -8.61 6.05
C TYR A 418 -7.00 -7.93 7.29
N ASP A 419 -7.74 -8.68 8.10
CA ASP A 419 -8.16 -8.31 9.45
C ASP A 419 -7.59 -9.36 10.42
N PHE A 420 -6.47 -9.02 11.05
CA PHE A 420 -5.78 -9.86 12.01
C PHE A 420 -6.39 -9.84 13.42
N THR A 421 -7.61 -9.36 13.56
CA THR A 421 -8.38 -9.57 14.81
C THR A 421 -8.57 -11.05 15.02
N ILE A 422 -8.18 -11.53 16.19
CA ILE A 422 -8.27 -12.97 16.52
C ILE A 422 -9.74 -13.37 16.63
N ASP A 423 -10.13 -14.40 15.85
CA ASP A 423 -11.49 -14.90 15.84
C ASP A 423 -11.78 -15.72 17.10
N SER A 424 -13.02 -15.69 17.57
CA SER A 424 -13.48 -16.42 18.75
C SER A 424 -13.39 -17.95 18.63
N ILE A 425 -13.30 -18.48 17.42
CA ILE A 425 -13.07 -19.92 17.18
C ILE A 425 -11.62 -20.34 17.44
N SER A 426 -10.69 -19.40 17.43
CA SER A 426 -9.28 -19.66 17.68
C SER A 426 -9.06 -20.11 19.15
N PRO A 427 -8.26 -21.17 19.39
CA PRO A 427 -7.87 -21.52 20.75
C PRO A 427 -7.08 -20.43 21.48
N ALA A 428 -6.47 -19.50 20.75
CA ALA A 428 -5.81 -18.32 21.29
C ALA A 428 -6.80 -17.37 21.99
N TYR A 429 -8.02 -17.21 21.43
CA TYR A 429 -9.03 -16.30 21.96
C TYR A 429 -9.44 -16.64 23.40
N SER A 430 -9.73 -17.91 23.67
CA SER A 430 -10.20 -18.36 25.00
C SER A 430 -9.14 -18.25 26.10
N ARG A 431 -7.87 -18.15 25.73
CA ARG A 431 -6.73 -18.01 26.65
C ARG A 431 -6.14 -16.61 26.69
N SER A 432 -6.75 -15.65 25.99
CA SER A 432 -6.21 -14.27 25.84
C SER A 432 -4.79 -14.24 25.27
N ILE A 433 -4.48 -15.18 24.38
CA ILE A 433 -3.18 -15.24 23.67
C ILE A 433 -3.24 -14.34 22.44
N GLY A 434 -2.23 -13.48 22.27
CA GLY A 434 -2.17 -12.53 21.16
C GLY A 434 -2.75 -11.17 21.51
N ARG A 435 -2.83 -10.28 20.51
CA ARG A 435 -3.37 -8.93 20.67
C ARG A 435 -4.90 -8.97 20.79
N ILE A 436 -5.37 -9.23 21.99
CA ILE A 436 -6.81 -9.26 22.33
C ILE A 436 -7.10 -8.18 23.34
N PHE A 437 -8.02 -7.27 23.02
CA PHE A 437 -8.59 -6.35 24.00
C PHE A 437 -9.90 -6.95 24.49
N GLN A 438 -9.97 -7.26 25.79
CA GLN A 438 -11.24 -7.61 26.42
C GLN A 438 -12.08 -6.33 26.45
N THR A 439 -13.17 -6.29 25.68
CA THR A 439 -14.20 -5.28 25.87
C THR A 439 -14.88 -5.57 27.21
N GLU A 440 -14.66 -4.71 28.21
CA GLU A 440 -15.45 -4.69 29.45
C GLU A 440 -16.94 -4.48 29.17
#